data_30d831b8bc54833633bab3e9f6ea3c06
#
_entry.id   30d831b8bc54833633bab3e9f6ea3c06
#
_cell.length_a   1.000
_cell.length_b   1.000
_cell.length_c   1.000
_cell.angle_alpha   90.00
_cell.angle_beta   90.00
_cell.angle_gamma   90.00
#
_symmetry.space_group_name_H-M   'P 1'
#
loop_
_entity.id
_entity.type
_entity.pdbx_description
1 polymer ?
#
loop_
_entity_poly.entity_id
_entity_poly.type
_entity_poly.pdbx_seq_one_letter_code
_entity_poly.pdbx_strand_id
1 'polypeptide(L)'
;MHRLAGFFVALSILFGSTHSSALAQDKNLTVFAAASMKNALDDIDAAYTAKSGVKIVASYAASSALAKQIEQGAPADIFVSADTDWMDYATAKKNINEPTRVNLLGNSIVLIAPKDSKIDNVTIGQGFDLAKLAGDGRIATGDVKAVPVGKYTKATLEKLGAWQAAEPKFAMAESVRAALTLVARGEAALGIVYATDAKVEPGVKIVGIFPPDSHPSIIYPVAATATARAEAADYLAFLRSSVAKTVFEKYGFTFLIRPTS
;
A
#
# COMPACT_ATOMS: atom_id res chain seq x y z
N MET A 1 79.68 -17.27 53.75
CA MET A 1 78.58 -16.49 54.26
C MET A 1 77.98 -15.67 53.10
N HIS A 2 77.03 -16.20 52.35
CA HIS A 2 76.39 -15.50 51.20
C HIS A 2 74.89 -15.54 51.40
N ARG A 3 74.27 -14.36 51.53
CA ARG A 3 72.81 -14.17 51.68
C ARG A 3 72.22 -14.11 50.28
N LEU A 4 71.34 -15.03 49.97
CA LEU A 4 70.39 -14.97 48.83
C LEU A 4 69.22 -14.04 49.17
N ALA A 5 69.03 -13.00 48.42
CA ALA A 5 67.80 -12.18 48.44
C ALA A 5 66.81 -12.72 47.37
N GLY A 6 65.68 -13.19 47.82
CA GLY A 6 64.59 -13.64 46.94
C GLY A 6 63.78 -12.46 46.43
N PHE A 7 63.60 -12.36 45.12
CA PHE A 7 62.76 -11.39 44.44
C PHE A 7 61.39 -12.03 44.26
N PHE A 8 60.36 -11.49 44.94
CA PHE A 8 58.94 -11.81 44.65
C PHE A 8 58.41 -10.88 43.55
N VAL A 9 58.11 -11.45 42.38
CA VAL A 9 57.41 -10.76 41.29
C VAL A 9 55.94 -10.99 41.51
N ALA A 10 55.23 -9.94 41.88
CA ALA A 10 53.75 -9.95 41.96
C ALA A 10 53.18 -9.73 40.53
N LEU A 11 52.57 -10.78 39.99
CA LEU A 11 51.87 -10.76 38.71
C LEU A 11 50.43 -10.20 38.91
N SER A 12 50.24 -8.93 38.64
CA SER A 12 48.91 -8.29 38.67
C SER A 12 48.12 -8.66 37.41
N ILE A 13 47.13 -9.54 37.54
CA ILE A 13 46.20 -9.85 36.46
C ILE A 13 45.15 -8.75 36.36
N LEU A 14 45.30 -7.88 35.34
CA LEU A 14 44.24 -6.93 34.94
C LEU A 14 43.09 -7.72 34.29
N PHE A 15 41.98 -7.87 35.00
CA PHE A 15 40.69 -8.29 34.40
C PHE A 15 40.17 -7.10 33.56
N GLY A 16 40.45 -7.11 32.26
CA GLY A 16 39.84 -6.22 31.31
C GLY A 16 38.34 -6.57 31.13
N SER A 17 37.47 -5.79 31.71
CA SER A 17 36.02 -5.88 31.44
C SER A 17 35.75 -5.48 30.01
N THR A 18 35.61 -6.42 29.10
CA THR A 18 35.13 -6.17 27.74
C THR A 18 33.64 -5.81 27.84
N HIS A 19 33.34 -4.52 27.83
CA HIS A 19 31.99 -4.05 27.58
C HIS A 19 31.66 -4.36 26.13
N SER A 20 30.99 -5.47 25.88
CA SER A 20 30.30 -5.73 24.62
C SER A 20 29.20 -4.69 24.50
N SER A 21 29.48 -3.60 23.80
CA SER A 21 28.41 -2.73 23.29
C SER A 21 27.59 -3.57 22.32
N ALA A 22 26.50 -4.14 22.81
CA ALA A 22 25.46 -4.67 21.94
C ALA A 22 25.04 -3.51 21.07
N LEU A 23 25.46 -3.50 19.81
CA LEU A 23 24.91 -2.62 18.79
C LEU A 23 23.39 -2.87 18.84
N ALA A 24 22.65 -1.87 19.30
CA ALA A 24 21.21 -1.89 19.19
C ALA A 24 20.90 -2.07 17.70
N GLN A 25 20.52 -3.26 17.30
CA GLN A 25 20.13 -3.54 15.94
C GLN A 25 18.94 -2.62 15.67
N ASP A 26 19.10 -1.67 14.72
CA ASP A 26 18.01 -0.77 14.34
C ASP A 26 16.78 -1.61 14.04
N LYS A 27 15.77 -1.52 14.91
CA LYS A 27 14.53 -2.28 14.77
C LYS A 27 13.69 -1.60 13.68
N ASN A 28 13.98 -1.95 12.44
CA ASN A 28 13.24 -1.44 11.29
C ASN A 28 12.34 -2.56 10.75
N LEU A 29 11.10 -2.24 10.40
CA LEU A 29 10.22 -3.13 9.62
C LEU A 29 10.07 -2.57 8.21
N THR A 30 10.16 -3.43 7.21
CA THR A 30 9.95 -3.08 5.81
C THR A 30 8.52 -3.44 5.41
N VAL A 31 7.75 -2.44 4.98
CA VAL A 31 6.36 -2.59 4.57
C VAL A 31 6.24 -2.32 3.07
N PHE A 32 5.81 -3.33 2.31
CA PHE A 32 5.45 -3.18 0.91
C PHE A 32 3.94 -2.99 0.80
N ALA A 33 3.48 -1.82 0.40
CA ALA A 33 2.07 -1.48 0.38
C ALA A 33 1.62 -0.87 -0.94
N ALA A 34 0.40 -1.20 -1.33
CA ALA A 34 -0.25 -0.58 -2.48
C ALA A 34 -0.17 0.94 -2.42
N ALA A 35 0.13 1.59 -3.56
CA ALA A 35 0.39 3.03 -3.65
C ALA A 35 -0.73 3.91 -3.06
N SER A 36 -1.98 3.46 -3.14
CA SER A 36 -3.15 4.12 -2.55
C SER A 36 -3.12 4.21 -1.02
N MET A 37 -2.30 3.37 -0.36
CA MET A 37 -2.18 3.33 1.10
C MET A 37 -1.29 4.44 1.67
N LYS A 38 -0.48 5.10 0.83
CA LYS A 38 0.62 5.95 1.27
C LYS A 38 0.23 6.93 2.38
N ASN A 39 -0.76 7.78 2.16
CA ASN A 39 -1.09 8.83 3.13
C ASN A 39 -1.61 8.27 4.47
N ALA A 40 -2.40 7.19 4.43
CA ALA A 40 -2.91 6.57 5.64
C ALA A 40 -1.80 5.83 6.41
N LEU A 41 -0.94 5.09 5.69
CA LEU A 41 0.15 4.37 6.33
C LEU A 41 1.23 5.32 6.85
N ASP A 42 1.55 6.40 6.16
CA ASP A 42 2.51 7.40 6.70
C ASP A 42 2.08 7.90 8.10
N ASP A 43 0.78 8.23 8.29
CA ASP A 43 0.24 8.63 9.60
C ASP A 43 0.28 7.47 10.62
N ILE A 44 -0.07 6.25 10.20
CA ILE A 44 -0.09 5.04 11.05
C ILE A 44 1.32 4.65 11.46
N ASP A 45 2.27 4.68 10.53
CA ASP A 45 3.67 4.32 10.74
C ASP A 45 4.34 5.28 11.73
N ALA A 46 4.02 6.57 11.63
CA ALA A 46 4.47 7.57 12.59
C ALA A 46 3.91 7.29 14.01
N ALA A 47 2.61 6.96 14.11
CA ALA A 47 1.98 6.63 15.39
C ALA A 47 2.54 5.33 15.98
N TYR A 48 2.77 4.30 15.15
CA TYR A 48 3.38 3.05 15.60
C TYR A 48 4.82 3.25 16.06
N THR A 49 5.62 3.97 15.30
CA THR A 49 7.01 4.29 15.65
C THR A 49 7.09 5.03 16.98
N ALA A 50 6.21 6.02 17.19
CA ALA A 50 6.16 6.75 18.45
C ALA A 50 5.80 5.86 19.66
N LYS A 51 4.95 4.84 19.44
CA LYS A 51 4.51 3.91 20.49
C LYS A 51 5.55 2.83 20.79
N SER A 52 6.16 2.26 19.76
CA SER A 52 6.98 1.02 19.85
C SER A 52 8.48 1.26 19.79
N GLY A 53 8.93 2.40 19.29
CA GLY A 53 10.33 2.65 18.95
C GLY A 53 10.80 1.90 17.70
N VAL A 54 9.94 1.13 17.03
CA VAL A 54 10.25 0.42 15.78
C VAL A 54 10.01 1.34 14.60
N LYS A 55 11.04 1.58 13.78
CA LYS A 55 10.90 2.39 12.57
C LYS A 55 10.29 1.58 11.44
N ILE A 56 9.30 2.14 10.76
CA ILE A 56 8.72 1.57 9.55
C ILE A 56 9.40 2.18 8.32
N VAL A 57 9.83 1.31 7.41
CA VAL A 57 10.36 1.69 6.09
C VAL A 57 9.37 1.18 5.05
N ALA A 58 8.49 2.08 4.59
CA ALA A 58 7.45 1.74 3.64
C ALA A 58 7.90 1.96 2.18
N SER A 59 7.56 1.00 1.31
CA SER A 59 7.69 1.10 -0.15
C SER A 59 6.31 1.04 -0.78
N TYR A 60 5.97 2.05 -1.58
CA TYR A 60 4.66 2.20 -2.18
C TYR A 60 4.74 2.05 -3.70
N ALA A 61 4.03 1.05 -4.24
CA ALA A 61 3.92 0.79 -5.67
C ALA A 61 2.62 0.05 -5.99
N ALA A 62 2.41 -0.34 -7.25
CA ALA A 62 1.33 -1.26 -7.57
C ALA A 62 1.54 -2.62 -6.88
N SER A 63 0.47 -3.23 -6.39
CA SER A 63 0.53 -4.54 -5.71
C SER A 63 1.17 -5.62 -6.58
N SER A 64 0.97 -5.54 -7.90
CA SER A 64 1.61 -6.41 -8.88
C SER A 64 3.14 -6.32 -8.87
N ALA A 65 3.68 -5.11 -8.83
CA ALA A 65 5.12 -4.87 -8.79
C ALA A 65 5.71 -5.35 -7.46
N LEU A 66 5.05 -5.03 -6.35
CA LEU A 66 5.50 -5.41 -5.00
C LEU A 66 5.47 -6.94 -4.81
N ALA A 67 4.41 -7.62 -5.25
CA ALA A 67 4.32 -9.08 -5.17
C ALA A 67 5.44 -9.78 -5.96
N LYS A 68 5.79 -9.25 -7.13
CA LYS A 68 6.92 -9.76 -7.93
C LYS A 68 8.27 -9.46 -7.30
N GLN A 69 8.44 -8.29 -6.66
CA GLN A 69 9.66 -7.98 -5.91
C GLN A 69 9.85 -8.93 -4.72
N ILE A 70 8.76 -9.24 -3.99
CA ILE A 70 8.79 -10.22 -2.90
C ILE A 70 9.16 -11.61 -3.44
N GLU A 71 8.58 -12.04 -4.57
CA GLU A 71 8.95 -13.30 -5.24
C GLU A 71 10.43 -13.36 -5.61
N GLN A 72 11.03 -12.22 -5.96
CA GLN A 72 12.46 -12.09 -6.28
C GLN A 72 13.35 -11.95 -5.05
N GLY A 73 12.79 -12.08 -3.84
CA GLY A 73 13.55 -12.05 -2.58
C GLY A 73 13.73 -10.66 -1.96
N ALA A 74 12.96 -9.65 -2.39
CA ALA A 74 13.00 -8.35 -1.72
C ALA A 74 12.61 -8.49 -0.23
N PRO A 75 13.37 -7.85 0.70
CA PRO A 75 13.23 -8.08 2.13
C PRO A 75 12.04 -7.32 2.74
N ALA A 76 10.82 -7.67 2.35
CA ALA A 76 9.60 -7.13 2.94
C ALA A 76 9.17 -7.96 4.15
N ASP A 77 8.78 -7.31 5.24
CA ASP A 77 8.18 -7.97 6.41
C ASP A 77 6.66 -8.03 6.29
N ILE A 78 6.06 -6.98 5.73
CA ILE A 78 4.60 -6.86 5.56
C ILE A 78 4.29 -6.59 4.09
N PHE A 79 3.25 -7.25 3.59
CA PHE A 79 2.67 -6.97 2.29
C PHE A 79 1.21 -6.53 2.45
N VAL A 80 0.86 -5.37 1.85
CA VAL A 80 -0.51 -4.85 1.78
C VAL A 80 -0.88 -4.69 0.30
N SER A 81 -1.80 -5.53 -0.18
CA SER A 81 -2.28 -5.49 -1.56
C SER A 81 -3.58 -4.68 -1.68
N ALA A 82 -3.83 -4.08 -2.84
CA ALA A 82 -5.10 -3.42 -3.19
C ALA A 82 -6.09 -4.35 -3.91
N ASP A 83 -5.77 -5.61 -4.02
CA ASP A 83 -6.68 -6.68 -4.44
C ASP A 83 -6.29 -8.01 -3.79
N THR A 84 -7.20 -8.96 -3.84
CA THR A 84 -6.96 -10.32 -3.33
C THR A 84 -6.07 -11.12 -4.28
N ASP A 85 -6.11 -10.86 -5.59
CA ASP A 85 -5.40 -11.66 -6.59
C ASP A 85 -3.88 -11.61 -6.40
N TRP A 86 -3.31 -10.42 -6.11
CA TRP A 86 -1.87 -10.30 -5.87
C TRP A 86 -1.44 -10.84 -4.51
N MET A 87 -2.33 -10.83 -3.52
CA MET A 87 -2.10 -11.53 -2.26
C MET A 87 -2.15 -13.04 -2.48
N ASP A 88 -3.11 -13.55 -3.26
CA ASP A 88 -3.23 -14.97 -3.63
C ASP A 88 -2.01 -15.43 -4.44
N TYR A 89 -1.55 -14.60 -5.38
CA TYR A 89 -0.31 -14.84 -6.12
C TYR A 89 0.88 -15.01 -5.18
N ALA A 90 1.09 -14.07 -4.26
CA ALA A 90 2.21 -14.13 -3.31
C ALA A 90 2.08 -15.35 -2.36
N THR A 91 0.86 -15.71 -1.98
CA THR A 91 0.56 -16.92 -1.19
C THR A 91 0.91 -18.19 -1.96
N ALA A 92 0.47 -18.31 -3.22
CA ALA A 92 0.76 -19.47 -4.08
C ALA A 92 2.27 -19.66 -4.31
N LYS A 93 3.03 -18.55 -4.29
CA LYS A 93 4.51 -18.56 -4.34
C LYS A 93 5.17 -18.83 -2.99
N LYS A 94 4.39 -19.12 -1.94
CA LYS A 94 4.87 -19.36 -0.56
C LYS A 94 5.63 -18.18 0.05
N ASN A 95 5.33 -16.97 -0.40
CA ASN A 95 5.96 -15.75 0.06
C ASN A 95 5.19 -15.09 1.21
N ILE A 96 4.03 -15.63 1.60
CA ILE A 96 3.15 -15.10 2.64
C ILE A 96 3.05 -16.10 3.80
N ASN A 97 3.09 -15.59 5.02
CA ASN A 97 2.69 -16.32 6.23
C ASN A 97 1.16 -16.29 6.31
N GLU A 98 0.49 -17.25 5.66
CA GLU A 98 -0.97 -17.31 5.51
C GLU A 98 -1.77 -17.12 6.81
N PRO A 99 -1.40 -17.70 7.95
CA PRO A 99 -2.11 -17.49 9.21
C PRO A 99 -2.23 -16.02 9.64
N THR A 100 -1.38 -15.14 9.11
CA THR A 100 -1.39 -13.72 9.42
C THR A 100 -2.26 -12.90 8.49
N ARG A 101 -2.75 -13.48 7.39
CA ARG A 101 -3.52 -12.79 6.37
C ARG A 101 -4.89 -12.35 6.88
N VAL A 102 -5.23 -11.09 6.65
CA VAL A 102 -6.51 -10.49 7.02
C VAL A 102 -7.00 -9.58 5.90
N ASN A 103 -8.26 -9.66 5.54
CA ASN A 103 -8.93 -8.70 4.66
C ASN A 103 -9.26 -7.46 5.50
N LEU A 104 -8.36 -6.47 5.46
CA LEU A 104 -8.34 -5.36 6.41
C LEU A 104 -9.27 -4.22 6.00
N LEU A 105 -9.20 -3.80 4.73
CA LEU A 105 -9.88 -2.60 4.26
C LEU A 105 -10.70 -2.86 2.99
N GLY A 106 -11.74 -2.03 2.81
CA GLY A 106 -12.49 -1.86 1.58
C GLY A 106 -12.26 -0.48 0.97
N ASN A 107 -12.58 -0.35 -0.31
CA ASN A 107 -12.49 0.90 -1.06
C ASN A 107 -13.56 0.96 -2.15
N SER A 108 -13.62 2.06 -2.91
CA SER A 108 -14.44 2.22 -4.11
C SER A 108 -13.64 2.89 -5.21
N ILE A 109 -14.06 2.75 -6.47
CA ILE A 109 -13.49 3.48 -7.60
C ILE A 109 -14.41 4.63 -7.99
N VAL A 110 -13.76 5.71 -8.44
CA VAL A 110 -14.41 6.96 -8.83
C VAL A 110 -13.87 7.46 -10.16
N LEU A 111 -14.70 8.18 -10.89
CA LEU A 111 -14.29 8.97 -12.04
C LEU A 111 -13.85 10.34 -11.55
N ILE A 112 -12.66 10.74 -11.94
CA ILE A 112 -12.08 12.04 -11.60
C ILE A 112 -11.80 12.86 -12.87
N ALA A 113 -11.78 14.18 -12.69
CA ALA A 113 -11.31 15.15 -13.67
C ALA A 113 -10.36 16.15 -13.01
N PRO A 114 -9.57 16.93 -13.78
CA PRO A 114 -8.83 18.06 -13.22
C PRO A 114 -9.73 19.01 -12.43
N LYS A 115 -9.19 19.65 -11.41
CA LYS A 115 -9.96 20.50 -10.48
C LYS A 115 -10.78 21.58 -11.18
N ASP A 116 -10.23 22.16 -12.24
CA ASP A 116 -10.81 23.25 -13.04
C ASP A 116 -11.65 22.76 -14.23
N SER A 117 -11.77 21.44 -14.42
CA SER A 117 -12.62 20.84 -15.48
C SER A 117 -14.06 21.34 -15.39
N LYS A 118 -14.71 21.49 -16.54
CA LYS A 118 -16.14 21.81 -16.63
C LYS A 118 -17.05 20.58 -16.48
N ILE A 119 -16.46 19.39 -16.46
CA ILE A 119 -17.19 18.13 -16.24
C ILE A 119 -17.57 18.02 -14.77
N ASP A 120 -18.86 17.80 -14.49
CA ASP A 120 -19.41 17.65 -13.15
C ASP A 120 -20.61 16.69 -13.15
N ASN A 121 -20.87 16.06 -12.00
CA ASN A 121 -22.10 15.29 -11.70
C ASN A 121 -22.44 14.23 -12.77
N VAL A 122 -21.47 13.42 -13.15
CA VAL A 122 -21.64 12.37 -14.14
C VAL A 122 -22.42 11.20 -13.55
N THR A 123 -23.57 10.89 -14.15
CA THR A 123 -24.32 9.68 -13.82
C THR A 123 -23.69 8.48 -14.51
N ILE A 124 -23.21 7.51 -13.72
CA ILE A 124 -22.57 6.29 -14.21
C ILE A 124 -23.51 5.10 -14.07
N GLY A 125 -23.79 4.40 -15.16
CA GLY A 125 -24.68 3.23 -15.20
C GLY A 125 -24.61 2.53 -16.55
N GLN A 126 -25.58 1.67 -16.84
CA GLN A 126 -25.67 1.00 -18.14
C GLN A 126 -25.78 2.05 -19.26
N GLY A 127 -25.00 1.83 -20.34
CA GLY A 127 -24.94 2.76 -21.46
C GLY A 127 -24.13 4.04 -21.21
N PHE A 128 -23.36 4.09 -20.10
CA PHE A 128 -22.46 5.21 -19.83
C PHE A 128 -21.38 5.32 -20.92
N ASP A 129 -21.37 6.45 -21.63
CA ASP A 129 -20.42 6.70 -22.72
C ASP A 129 -19.20 7.48 -22.23
N LEU A 130 -18.26 6.75 -21.65
CA LEU A 130 -17.00 7.30 -21.15
C LEU A 130 -16.12 7.85 -22.29
N ALA A 131 -16.17 7.21 -23.48
CA ALA A 131 -15.39 7.65 -24.63
C ALA A 131 -15.84 9.02 -25.13
N LYS A 132 -17.15 9.24 -25.20
CA LYS A 132 -17.75 10.51 -25.57
C LYS A 132 -17.46 11.58 -24.52
N LEU A 133 -17.55 11.23 -23.23
CA LEU A 133 -17.26 12.17 -22.14
C LEU A 133 -15.80 12.65 -22.16
N ALA A 134 -14.85 11.78 -22.51
CA ALA A 134 -13.44 12.13 -22.62
C ALA A 134 -13.13 13.03 -23.84
N GLY A 135 -14.03 13.10 -24.83
CA GLY A 135 -13.79 13.85 -26.08
C GLY A 135 -12.49 13.39 -26.75
N ASP A 136 -11.62 14.31 -27.10
CA ASP A 136 -10.30 14.01 -27.67
C ASP A 136 -9.23 13.69 -26.59
N GLY A 137 -9.59 13.81 -25.30
CA GLY A 137 -8.67 13.60 -24.19
C GLY A 137 -8.42 12.14 -23.87
N ARG A 138 -7.40 11.91 -23.01
CA ARG A 138 -7.04 10.60 -22.49
C ARG A 138 -7.76 10.33 -21.18
N ILE A 139 -7.89 9.04 -20.84
CA ILE A 139 -8.46 8.54 -19.59
C ILE A 139 -7.35 7.81 -18.83
N ALA A 140 -6.93 8.31 -17.69
CA ALA A 140 -5.87 7.69 -16.89
C ALA A 140 -6.42 6.61 -15.96
N THR A 141 -5.73 5.48 -15.88
CA THR A 141 -5.92 4.45 -14.84
C THR A 141 -4.65 3.60 -14.73
N GLY A 142 -4.58 2.67 -13.78
CA GLY A 142 -3.50 1.69 -13.76
C GLY A 142 -3.56 0.73 -14.94
N ASP A 143 -2.43 0.06 -15.27
CA ASP A 143 -2.42 -0.98 -16.30
C ASP A 143 -3.50 -2.03 -16.01
N VAL A 144 -4.40 -2.23 -16.95
CA VAL A 144 -5.59 -3.08 -16.79
C VAL A 144 -5.28 -4.58 -16.73
N LYS A 145 -4.06 -4.98 -17.09
CA LYS A 145 -3.61 -6.38 -17.05
C LYS A 145 -3.00 -6.75 -15.70
N ALA A 146 -2.47 -5.76 -14.97
CA ALA A 146 -1.66 -6.02 -13.78
C ALA A 146 -2.03 -5.16 -12.57
N VAL A 147 -2.21 -3.85 -12.75
CA VAL A 147 -2.43 -2.94 -11.62
C VAL A 147 -3.85 -3.09 -11.07
N PRO A 148 -4.06 -3.26 -9.75
CA PRO A 148 -5.39 -3.53 -9.19
C PRO A 148 -6.48 -2.55 -9.65
N VAL A 149 -6.27 -1.24 -9.56
CA VAL A 149 -7.28 -0.25 -10.01
C VAL A 149 -7.60 -0.41 -11.49
N GLY A 150 -6.63 -0.74 -12.33
CA GLY A 150 -6.84 -1.00 -13.76
C GLY A 150 -7.70 -2.24 -14.01
N LYS A 151 -7.49 -3.31 -13.26
CA LYS A 151 -8.31 -4.52 -13.30
C LYS A 151 -9.77 -4.22 -12.93
N TYR A 152 -9.98 -3.48 -11.84
CA TYR A 152 -11.32 -3.03 -11.43
C TYR A 152 -11.96 -2.11 -12.48
N THR A 153 -11.19 -1.17 -13.04
CA THR A 153 -11.63 -0.29 -14.13
C THR A 153 -12.15 -1.10 -15.32
N LYS A 154 -11.36 -2.06 -15.79
CA LYS A 154 -11.75 -2.90 -16.92
C LYS A 154 -13.02 -3.68 -16.62
N ALA A 155 -13.06 -4.40 -15.50
CA ALA A 155 -14.22 -5.19 -15.10
C ALA A 155 -15.50 -4.33 -15.02
N THR A 156 -15.40 -3.14 -14.42
CA THR A 156 -16.51 -2.18 -14.34
C THR A 156 -17.01 -1.76 -15.71
N LEU A 157 -16.10 -1.32 -16.59
CA LEU A 157 -16.49 -0.80 -17.89
C LEU A 157 -16.99 -1.90 -18.84
N GLU A 158 -16.49 -3.13 -18.72
CA GLU A 158 -17.03 -4.30 -19.43
C GLU A 158 -18.47 -4.56 -18.99
N LYS A 159 -18.75 -4.57 -17.67
CA LYS A 159 -20.10 -4.78 -17.13
C LYS A 159 -21.08 -3.68 -17.54
N LEU A 160 -20.61 -2.42 -17.61
CA LEU A 160 -21.42 -1.28 -18.03
C LEU A 160 -21.53 -1.14 -19.56
N GLY A 161 -20.84 -1.99 -20.35
CA GLY A 161 -20.82 -1.93 -21.82
C GLY A 161 -20.01 -0.77 -22.39
N ALA A 162 -19.15 -0.13 -21.58
CA ALA A 162 -18.38 1.06 -21.96
C ALA A 162 -16.92 0.77 -22.37
N TRP A 163 -16.42 -0.46 -22.15
CA TRP A 163 -15.00 -0.78 -22.32
C TRP A 163 -14.52 -0.60 -23.75
N GLN A 164 -15.17 -1.23 -24.74
CA GLN A 164 -14.68 -1.25 -26.12
C GLN A 164 -14.50 0.14 -26.73
N ALA A 165 -15.44 1.04 -26.47
CA ALA A 165 -15.36 2.42 -26.98
C ALA A 165 -14.27 3.24 -26.24
N ALA A 166 -14.05 2.98 -24.95
CA ALA A 166 -13.12 3.74 -24.13
C ALA A 166 -11.67 3.21 -24.22
N GLU A 167 -11.46 1.92 -24.50
CA GLU A 167 -10.15 1.26 -24.47
C GLU A 167 -9.06 2.01 -25.23
N PRO A 168 -9.26 2.52 -26.49
CA PRO A 168 -8.23 3.24 -27.23
C PRO A 168 -7.80 4.58 -26.58
N LYS A 169 -8.60 5.10 -25.66
CA LYS A 169 -8.36 6.37 -24.98
C LYS A 169 -7.57 6.23 -23.68
N PHE A 170 -7.37 5.03 -23.18
CA PHE A 170 -6.68 4.86 -21.92
C PHE A 170 -5.19 5.25 -21.99
N ALA A 171 -4.74 6.03 -21.01
CA ALA A 171 -3.36 6.19 -20.59
C ALA A 171 -3.14 5.29 -19.38
N MET A 172 -2.53 4.13 -19.62
CA MET A 172 -2.29 3.11 -18.60
C MET A 172 -1.00 3.44 -17.84
N ALA A 173 -1.12 3.63 -16.54
CA ALA A 173 -0.01 3.99 -15.66
C ALA A 173 0.49 2.78 -14.85
N GLU A 174 1.71 2.88 -14.37
CA GLU A 174 2.35 1.84 -13.54
C GLU A 174 1.71 1.68 -12.16
N SER A 175 0.97 2.68 -11.66
CA SER A 175 0.25 2.64 -10.39
C SER A 175 -0.95 3.59 -10.41
N VAL A 176 -1.86 3.45 -9.43
CA VAL A 176 -2.99 4.38 -9.28
C VAL A 176 -2.53 5.82 -9.01
N ARG A 177 -1.42 6.02 -8.26
CA ARG A 177 -0.89 7.36 -7.99
C ARG A 177 -0.24 7.99 -9.21
N ALA A 178 0.38 7.22 -10.09
CA ALA A 178 0.84 7.70 -11.38
C ALA A 178 -0.35 8.13 -12.26
N ALA A 179 -1.42 7.33 -12.31
CA ALA A 179 -2.65 7.70 -13.04
C ALA A 179 -3.30 8.98 -12.46
N LEU A 180 -3.40 9.09 -11.14
CA LEU A 180 -3.90 10.28 -10.46
C LEU A 180 -3.11 11.55 -10.85
N THR A 181 -1.79 11.43 -10.89
CA THR A 181 -0.88 12.53 -11.26
C THR A 181 -1.11 13.03 -12.69
N LEU A 182 -1.38 12.12 -13.65
CA LEU A 182 -1.70 12.52 -15.03
C LEU A 182 -2.95 13.42 -15.09
N VAL A 183 -3.97 13.09 -14.29
CA VAL A 183 -5.20 13.91 -14.21
C VAL A 183 -4.93 15.23 -13.49
N ALA A 184 -4.25 15.18 -12.34
CA ALA A 184 -3.94 16.38 -11.56
C ALA A 184 -3.12 17.42 -12.33
N ARG A 185 -2.29 16.98 -13.29
CA ARG A 185 -1.51 17.84 -14.18
C ARG A 185 -2.23 18.24 -15.47
N GLY A 186 -3.46 17.76 -15.69
CA GLY A 186 -4.20 18.01 -16.94
C GLY A 186 -3.66 17.24 -18.17
N GLU A 187 -2.77 16.26 -17.96
CA GLU A 187 -2.24 15.37 -19.01
C GLU A 187 -3.27 14.31 -19.44
N ALA A 188 -4.27 14.05 -18.59
CA ALA A 188 -5.44 13.25 -18.89
C ALA A 188 -6.71 14.03 -18.54
N ALA A 189 -7.70 14.00 -19.43
CA ALA A 189 -8.98 14.70 -19.25
C ALA A 189 -9.83 14.08 -18.14
N LEU A 190 -9.72 12.78 -17.97
CA LEU A 190 -10.43 11.99 -16.98
C LEU A 190 -9.49 10.93 -16.38
N GLY A 191 -9.87 10.40 -15.22
CA GLY A 191 -9.19 9.25 -14.65
C GLY A 191 -10.15 8.37 -13.84
N ILE A 192 -9.78 7.09 -13.71
CA ILE A 192 -10.47 6.15 -12.82
C ILE A 192 -9.45 5.71 -11.78
N VAL A 193 -9.70 6.11 -10.53
CA VAL A 193 -8.83 5.89 -9.37
C VAL A 193 -9.67 5.46 -8.17
N TYR A 194 -9.04 5.14 -7.04
CA TYR A 194 -9.80 4.91 -5.82
C TYR A 194 -10.29 6.22 -5.21
N ALA A 195 -11.44 6.16 -4.52
CA ALA A 195 -12.00 7.32 -3.81
C ALA A 195 -11.02 7.90 -2.78
N THR A 196 -10.23 7.04 -2.13
CA THR A 196 -9.17 7.42 -1.19
C THR A 196 -8.05 8.23 -1.84
N ASP A 197 -7.68 7.92 -3.09
CA ASP A 197 -6.68 8.67 -3.85
C ASP A 197 -7.19 10.05 -4.24
N ALA A 198 -8.44 10.11 -4.74
CA ALA A 198 -9.07 11.38 -5.11
C ALA A 198 -9.23 12.32 -3.90
N LYS A 199 -9.50 11.76 -2.72
CA LYS A 199 -9.70 12.52 -1.48
C LYS A 199 -8.46 13.31 -1.04
N VAL A 200 -7.26 12.82 -1.35
CA VAL A 200 -6.00 13.41 -0.89
C VAL A 200 -5.29 14.26 -1.94
N GLU A 201 -5.83 14.32 -3.16
CA GLU A 201 -5.22 15.07 -4.27
C GLU A 201 -6.04 16.33 -4.60
N PRO A 202 -5.58 17.52 -4.19
CA PRO A 202 -6.32 18.77 -4.41
C PRO A 202 -6.40 19.19 -5.89
N GLY A 203 -5.55 18.64 -6.76
CA GLY A 203 -5.51 18.93 -8.19
C GLY A 203 -6.63 18.27 -9.00
N VAL A 204 -7.43 17.38 -8.36
CA VAL A 204 -8.54 16.69 -9.01
C VAL A 204 -9.86 16.91 -8.28
N LYS A 205 -10.96 16.58 -8.95
CA LYS A 205 -12.30 16.46 -8.34
C LYS A 205 -12.96 15.15 -8.77
N ILE A 206 -13.77 14.57 -7.89
CA ILE A 206 -14.64 13.44 -8.22
C ILE A 206 -15.80 14.00 -9.04
N VAL A 207 -16.02 13.43 -10.21
CA VAL A 207 -17.13 13.80 -11.11
C VAL A 207 -18.17 12.69 -11.24
N GLY A 208 -17.86 11.46 -10.81
CA GLY A 208 -18.79 10.35 -10.81
C GLY A 208 -18.33 9.22 -9.88
N ILE A 209 -19.27 8.43 -9.39
CA ILE A 209 -19.02 7.25 -8.54
C ILE A 209 -19.50 6.03 -9.31
N PHE A 210 -18.65 5.01 -9.43
CA PHE A 210 -19.05 3.76 -10.08
C PHE A 210 -19.96 2.94 -9.15
N PRO A 211 -21.01 2.31 -9.70
CA PRO A 211 -21.89 1.45 -8.91
C PRO A 211 -21.08 0.31 -8.24
N PRO A 212 -21.28 0.05 -6.94
CA PRO A 212 -20.50 -0.95 -6.23
C PRO A 212 -20.70 -2.38 -6.75
N ASP A 213 -21.81 -2.65 -7.41
CA ASP A 213 -22.11 -3.92 -8.08
C ASP A 213 -21.49 -4.01 -9.49
N SER A 214 -20.87 -2.95 -10.01
CA SER A 214 -20.24 -2.96 -11.34
C SER A 214 -18.90 -3.69 -11.39
N HIS A 215 -18.31 -4.01 -10.26
CA HIS A 215 -17.01 -4.71 -10.13
C HIS A 215 -17.01 -5.65 -8.92
N PRO A 216 -16.06 -6.60 -8.82
CA PRO A 216 -15.81 -7.34 -7.59
C PRO A 216 -15.50 -6.39 -6.42
N SER A 217 -15.82 -6.81 -5.19
CA SER A 217 -15.50 -6.03 -3.99
C SER A 217 -14.02 -5.68 -3.93
N ILE A 218 -13.73 -4.40 -3.70
CA ILE A 218 -12.36 -3.92 -3.58
C ILE A 218 -11.89 -4.16 -2.16
N ILE A 219 -10.98 -5.11 -2.00
CA ILE A 219 -10.48 -5.57 -0.71
C ILE A 219 -8.97 -5.37 -0.67
N TYR A 220 -8.48 -4.85 0.45
CA TYR A 220 -7.07 -4.72 0.77
C TYR A 220 -6.68 -5.76 1.83
N PRO A 221 -6.16 -6.92 1.42
CA PRO A 221 -5.57 -7.86 2.35
C PRO A 221 -4.20 -7.39 2.81
N VAL A 222 -3.89 -7.70 4.08
CA VAL A 222 -2.58 -7.52 4.68
C VAL A 222 -2.09 -8.84 5.25
N ALA A 223 -0.79 -9.08 5.15
CA ALA A 223 -0.14 -10.25 5.75
C ALA A 223 1.34 -9.99 6.05
N ALA A 224 1.91 -10.75 6.98
CA ALA A 224 3.36 -10.89 7.07
C ALA A 224 3.86 -11.72 5.88
N THR A 225 5.07 -11.43 5.42
CA THR A 225 5.76 -12.28 4.44
C THR A 225 6.29 -13.55 5.13
N ALA A 226 6.68 -14.55 4.34
CA ALA A 226 7.26 -15.78 4.86
C ALA A 226 8.62 -15.57 5.56
N THR A 227 9.31 -14.48 5.25
CA THR A 227 10.62 -14.10 5.81
C THR A 227 10.54 -12.94 6.80
N ALA A 228 9.32 -12.58 7.21
CA ALA A 228 9.10 -11.46 8.12
C ALA A 228 9.80 -11.65 9.46
N ARG A 229 10.32 -10.56 9.99
CA ARG A 229 10.85 -10.49 11.36
C ARG A 229 9.74 -10.64 12.39
N ALA A 230 10.08 -11.06 13.61
CA ALA A 230 9.11 -11.31 14.68
C ALA A 230 8.27 -10.06 15.02
N GLU A 231 8.86 -8.88 14.96
CA GLU A 231 8.21 -7.59 15.21
C GLU A 231 7.05 -7.27 14.22
N ALA A 232 6.98 -7.98 13.09
CA ALA A 232 5.89 -7.86 12.13
C ALA A 232 4.53 -8.20 12.75
N ALA A 233 4.49 -9.11 13.72
CA ALA A 233 3.26 -9.51 14.42
C ALA A 233 2.65 -8.33 15.20
N ASP A 234 3.47 -7.55 15.90
CA ASP A 234 3.02 -6.40 16.67
C ASP A 234 2.52 -5.28 15.75
N TYR A 235 3.19 -5.06 14.62
CA TYR A 235 2.74 -4.08 13.63
C TYR A 235 1.42 -4.51 12.98
N LEU A 236 1.25 -5.78 12.62
CA LEU A 236 -0.03 -6.31 12.12
C LEU A 236 -1.15 -6.17 13.17
N ALA A 237 -0.87 -6.38 14.45
CA ALA A 237 -1.83 -6.13 15.53
C ALA A 237 -2.19 -4.64 15.58
N PHE A 238 -1.21 -3.75 15.45
CA PHE A 238 -1.44 -2.31 15.42
C PHE A 238 -2.29 -1.87 14.22
N LEU A 239 -2.04 -2.39 13.01
CA LEU A 239 -2.88 -2.12 11.83
C LEU A 239 -4.35 -2.53 12.03
N ARG A 240 -4.62 -3.47 12.93
CA ARG A 240 -5.95 -3.96 13.28
C ARG A 240 -6.58 -3.23 14.47
N SER A 241 -5.89 -2.29 15.08
CA SER A 241 -6.34 -1.55 16.27
C SER A 241 -7.38 -0.47 15.95
N SER A 242 -8.05 0.02 16.99
CA SER A 242 -8.97 1.17 16.89
C SER A 242 -8.26 2.45 16.46
N VAL A 243 -7.00 2.62 16.82
CA VAL A 243 -6.18 3.78 16.40
C VAL A 243 -5.99 3.76 14.88
N ALA A 244 -5.53 2.64 14.34
CA ALA A 244 -5.34 2.50 12.89
C ALA A 244 -6.68 2.61 12.13
N LYS A 245 -7.77 2.01 12.66
CA LYS A 245 -9.12 2.18 12.10
C LYS A 245 -9.49 3.63 11.92
N THR A 246 -9.32 4.46 12.96
CA THR A 246 -9.65 5.89 12.89
C THR A 246 -8.87 6.61 11.79
N VAL A 247 -7.59 6.27 11.62
CA VAL A 247 -6.77 6.84 10.54
C VAL A 247 -7.23 6.36 9.17
N PHE A 248 -7.46 5.06 8.99
CA PHE A 248 -7.94 4.54 7.70
C PHE A 248 -9.26 5.18 7.28
N GLU A 249 -10.23 5.30 8.20
CA GLU A 249 -11.53 5.93 7.94
C GLU A 249 -11.40 7.44 7.65
N LYS A 250 -10.46 8.14 8.31
CA LYS A 250 -10.10 9.55 8.00
C LYS A 250 -9.72 9.69 6.52
N TYR A 251 -8.99 8.73 5.97
CA TYR A 251 -8.57 8.73 4.57
C TYR A 251 -9.60 8.14 3.60
N GLY A 252 -10.74 7.65 4.10
CA GLY A 252 -11.87 7.18 3.30
C GLY A 252 -11.90 5.69 3.01
N PHE A 253 -11.04 4.89 3.65
CA PHE A 253 -11.15 3.44 3.61
C PHE A 253 -12.30 2.95 4.47
N THR A 254 -12.91 1.83 4.07
CA THR A 254 -13.83 1.07 4.92
C THR A 254 -13.03 0.05 5.73
N PHE A 255 -13.17 0.06 7.06
CA PHE A 255 -12.51 -0.93 7.92
C PHE A 255 -13.38 -2.18 8.03
N LEU A 256 -12.87 -3.35 7.60
CA LEU A 256 -13.68 -4.56 7.38
C LEU A 256 -13.73 -5.53 8.57
N ILE A 257 -12.90 -5.32 9.57
CA ILE A 257 -12.79 -6.22 10.74
C ILE A 257 -13.20 -5.50 12.03
N ARG A 258 -13.47 -6.26 13.08
CA ARG A 258 -13.58 -5.67 14.43
C ARG A 258 -12.19 -5.26 14.90
N PRO A 259 -12.01 -4.01 15.36
CA PRO A 259 -10.71 -3.59 15.89
C PRO A 259 -10.29 -4.44 17.06
N THR A 260 -8.99 -4.71 17.14
CA THR A 260 -8.39 -5.25 18.38
C THR A 260 -8.23 -4.13 19.39
N SER A 261 -8.39 -4.42 20.66
CA SER A 261 -8.21 -3.51 21.80
C SER A 261 -6.74 -3.13 21.99
#